data_81273e8fef52f37d3de0e8f54e536613
#
_entry.id   81273e8fef52f37d3de0e8f54e536613
#
_cell.length_a   1.000
_cell.length_b   1.000
_cell.length_c   1.000
_cell.angle_alpha   90.00
_cell.angle_beta   90.00
_cell.angle_gamma   90.00
#
_symmetry.space_group_name_H-M   'P 1'
#
loop_
_entity.id
_entity.type
_entity.pdbx_description
1 polymer ?
#
loop_
_entity_poly.entity_id
_entity_poly.type
_entity_poly.pdbx_seq_one_letter_code
_entity_poly.pdbx_strand_id
1 'polypeptide(L)'
;KTTIMKRQNNFHHYVVKYHKCVRQLKRLELTGRNEHRQSILKKHIVRLLDKLNHLYLKLQKHKVATALACTTLLAVPNAQAQIKFSQDNQPAGLSSLTLENNSVPALVDLDADGDLDLLVGDYYGTLTYFQNTGSPTQPSFAQGTLPGGLAIDVGYHSIPTLADLDSDGDVDLMVGNHDGENFKYLQNTGTTTQPSFTESTVPGLTADLGIASPSLVDLDADGDQDLITLNQQYEFVYYENIGTASQPSFTLGTLPSGLSSIMIDWSSSKALSFSDLDGDGDFDLWLNIVGELVYYENIGTPTQPSFTSASVPSGISEQKENL
;
A
#
# COMPACT_ATOMS: atom_id res chain seq x y z
N LYS A 1 -25.45 16.30 -3.89
CA LYS A 1 -24.04 16.13 -4.36
C LYS A 1 -23.15 17.28 -3.86
N THR A 2 -23.44 18.54 -4.14
CA THR A 2 -22.59 19.71 -3.78
C THR A 2 -22.27 19.85 -2.28
N THR A 3 -23.17 19.44 -1.39
CA THR A 3 -22.97 19.55 0.07
C THR A 3 -22.05 18.44 0.60
N ILE A 4 -22.05 17.27 -0.01
CA ILE A 4 -21.22 16.11 0.37
C ILE A 4 -19.78 16.39 -0.07
N MET A 5 -19.56 16.77 -1.32
CA MET A 5 -18.23 17.17 -1.82
C MET A 5 -17.60 18.28 -0.97
N LYS A 6 -18.39 19.31 -0.58
CA LYS A 6 -17.89 20.38 0.31
C LYS A 6 -17.48 19.87 1.70
N ARG A 7 -18.12 18.79 2.20
CA ARG A 7 -17.77 18.18 3.47
C ARG A 7 -16.53 17.27 3.35
N GLN A 8 -16.38 16.54 2.25
CA GLN A 8 -15.19 15.74 1.96
C GLN A 8 -13.95 16.63 1.83
N ASN A 9 -14.03 17.71 1.03
CA ASN A 9 -12.93 18.67 0.91
C ASN A 9 -12.57 19.32 2.26
N ASN A 10 -13.55 19.58 3.13
CA ASN A 10 -13.28 20.08 4.46
C ASN A 10 -12.63 19.02 5.36
N PHE A 11 -13.00 17.75 5.23
CA PHE A 11 -12.38 16.65 5.98
C PHE A 11 -10.92 16.52 5.59
N HIS A 12 -10.64 16.37 4.30
CA HIS A 12 -9.28 16.31 3.77
C HIS A 12 -8.41 17.51 4.21
N HIS A 13 -8.94 18.74 4.12
CA HIS A 13 -8.24 19.92 4.57
C HIS A 13 -7.84 19.89 6.06
N TYR A 14 -8.68 19.32 6.95
CA TYR A 14 -8.35 19.18 8.36
C TYR A 14 -7.36 18.05 8.61
N VAL A 15 -7.41 16.96 7.84
CA VAL A 15 -6.42 15.87 7.87
C VAL A 15 -5.03 16.41 7.55
N VAL A 16 -4.86 17.10 6.43
CA VAL A 16 -3.57 17.71 6.04
C VAL A 16 -3.04 18.66 7.12
N LYS A 17 -3.90 19.50 7.70
CA LYS A 17 -3.50 20.37 8.80
C LYS A 17 -3.06 19.62 10.06
N TYR A 18 -3.75 18.55 10.39
CA TYR A 18 -3.43 17.70 11.53
C TYR A 18 -2.03 17.11 11.37
N HIS A 19 -1.75 16.42 10.25
CA HIS A 19 -0.44 15.83 9.95
C HIS A 19 0.68 16.88 9.98
N LYS A 20 0.46 18.07 9.41
CA LYS A 20 1.44 19.17 9.47
C LYS A 20 1.77 19.58 10.91
N CYS A 21 0.78 19.62 11.80
CA CYS A 21 0.98 19.98 13.21
C CYS A 21 1.73 18.86 13.95
N VAL A 22 1.41 17.60 13.67
CA VAL A 22 2.09 16.44 14.27
C VAL A 22 3.57 16.41 13.88
N ARG A 23 3.90 16.57 12.59
CA ARG A 23 5.29 16.66 12.12
C ARG A 23 6.07 17.80 12.80
N GLN A 24 5.46 18.98 12.92
CA GLN A 24 6.10 20.09 13.62
C GLN A 24 6.33 19.80 15.10
N LEU A 25 5.42 19.08 15.74
CA LEU A 25 5.58 18.66 17.13
C LEU A 25 6.72 17.67 17.28
N LYS A 26 6.76 16.59 16.47
CA LYS A 26 7.86 15.62 16.44
C LYS A 26 9.22 16.32 16.31
N ARG A 27 9.38 17.24 15.35
CA ARG A 27 10.64 18.01 15.16
C ARG A 27 11.04 18.83 16.37
N LEU A 28 10.10 19.43 17.09
CA LEU A 28 10.37 20.21 18.30
C LEU A 28 10.72 19.31 19.49
N GLU A 29 10.11 18.15 19.61
CA GLU A 29 10.40 17.17 20.65
C GLU A 29 11.81 16.58 20.46
N LEU A 30 12.18 16.15 19.24
CA LEU A 30 13.52 15.67 18.91
C LEU A 30 14.63 16.69 19.17
N THR A 31 14.36 17.96 19.00
CA THR A 31 15.36 19.03 19.22
C THR A 31 15.43 19.50 20.66
N GLY A 32 14.55 19.04 21.55
CA GLY A 32 14.47 19.48 22.94
C GLY A 32 14.18 20.99 23.11
N ARG A 33 13.74 21.64 22.03
CA ARG A 33 13.56 23.11 22.01
C ARG A 33 12.10 23.52 22.19
N ASN A 34 11.88 24.54 23.02
CA ASN A 34 10.65 25.32 23.07
C ASN A 34 9.37 24.58 23.54
N GLU A 35 9.36 24.13 24.79
CA GLU A 35 8.21 23.48 25.45
C GLU A 35 6.89 24.27 25.32
N HIS A 36 6.96 25.59 25.33
CA HIS A 36 5.78 26.43 25.14
C HIS A 36 5.14 26.24 23.74
N ARG A 37 5.95 26.12 22.70
CA ARG A 37 5.48 25.89 21.32
C ARG A 37 4.94 24.47 21.15
N GLN A 38 5.56 23.50 21.81
CA GLN A 38 5.04 22.12 21.87
C GLN A 38 3.66 22.07 22.52
N SER A 39 3.47 22.78 23.65
CA SER A 39 2.18 22.84 24.35
C SER A 39 1.08 23.49 23.47
N ILE A 40 1.41 24.52 22.71
CA ILE A 40 0.48 25.15 21.77
C ILE A 40 0.09 24.19 20.65
N LEU A 41 1.08 23.48 20.06
CA LEU A 41 0.83 22.50 19.01
C LEU A 41 -0.02 21.31 19.50
N LYS A 42 0.25 20.77 20.69
CA LYS A 42 -0.56 19.70 21.31
C LYS A 42 -2.02 20.14 21.46
N LYS A 43 -2.27 21.35 21.93
CA LYS A 43 -3.63 21.91 22.03
C LYS A 43 -4.29 22.09 20.65
N HIS A 44 -3.50 22.45 19.63
CA HIS A 44 -4.03 22.63 18.29
C HIS A 44 -4.39 21.28 17.63
N ILE A 45 -3.56 20.26 17.82
CA ILE A 45 -3.79 18.87 17.37
C ILE A 45 -5.10 18.33 17.97
N VAL A 46 -5.31 18.48 19.28
CA VAL A 46 -6.57 18.04 19.92
C VAL A 46 -7.79 18.72 19.29
N ARG A 47 -7.74 20.02 19.05
CA ARG A 47 -8.85 20.75 18.38
C ARG A 47 -9.09 20.30 16.95
N LEU A 48 -8.05 19.88 16.21
CA LEU A 48 -8.18 19.36 14.86
C LEU A 48 -8.82 17.96 14.89
N LEU A 49 -8.41 17.12 15.84
CA LEU A 49 -9.03 15.80 16.05
C LEU A 49 -10.52 15.89 16.38
N ASP A 50 -10.91 16.81 17.27
CA ASP A 50 -12.33 17.04 17.57
C ASP A 50 -13.14 17.44 16.33
N LYS A 51 -12.56 18.29 15.48
CA LYS A 51 -13.20 18.69 14.22
C LYS A 51 -13.30 17.55 13.21
N LEU A 52 -12.25 16.75 13.09
CA LEU A 52 -12.23 15.56 12.24
C LEU A 52 -13.27 14.54 12.70
N ASN A 53 -13.32 14.23 13.99
CA ASN A 53 -14.31 13.33 14.56
C ASN A 53 -15.75 13.82 14.32
N HIS A 54 -16.00 15.11 14.49
CA HIS A 54 -17.32 15.68 14.22
C HIS A 54 -17.72 15.62 12.73
N LEU A 55 -16.77 15.83 11.82
CA LEU A 55 -17.00 15.70 10.38
C LEU A 55 -17.19 14.24 9.98
N TYR A 56 -16.42 13.33 10.54
CA TYR A 56 -16.55 11.89 10.35
C TYR A 56 -17.95 11.39 10.74
N LEU A 57 -18.42 11.73 11.94
CA LEU A 57 -19.76 11.36 12.40
C LEU A 57 -20.89 11.94 11.50
N LYS A 58 -20.64 13.11 10.88
CA LYS A 58 -21.57 13.67 9.89
C LYS A 58 -21.55 12.98 8.53
N LEU A 59 -20.38 12.47 8.12
CA LEU A 59 -20.22 11.69 6.89
C LEU A 59 -20.82 10.29 7.04
N GLN A 60 -20.60 9.63 8.17
CA GLN A 60 -21.17 8.32 8.52
C GLN A 60 -22.70 8.29 8.38
N LYS A 61 -23.37 9.36 8.81
CA LYS A 61 -24.84 9.47 8.69
C LYS A 61 -25.35 9.43 7.24
N HIS A 62 -24.48 9.56 6.26
CA HIS A 62 -24.82 9.62 4.84
C HIS A 62 -24.28 8.45 4.00
N LYS A 63 -23.78 7.39 4.65
CA LYS A 63 -23.19 6.19 3.99
C LYS A 63 -22.08 6.49 2.95
N VAL A 64 -21.38 7.59 3.07
CA VAL A 64 -20.33 8.02 2.13
C VAL A 64 -18.93 7.84 2.75
N ALA A 65 -18.85 7.27 3.95
CA ALA A 65 -17.64 7.34 4.77
C ALA A 65 -16.75 6.08 4.74
N THR A 66 -17.05 5.08 3.92
CA THR A 66 -16.37 3.79 4.06
C THR A 66 -14.95 3.76 3.51
N ALA A 67 -14.60 4.59 2.56
CA ALA A 67 -13.26 4.56 1.95
C ALA A 67 -12.22 5.50 2.61
N LEU A 68 -12.66 6.57 3.28
CA LEU A 68 -11.71 7.57 3.84
C LEU A 68 -11.42 7.39 5.34
N ALA A 69 -12.06 6.46 6.01
CA ALA A 69 -12.03 6.39 7.47
C ALA A 69 -11.00 5.41 8.05
N CYS A 70 -10.51 4.46 7.28
CA CYS A 70 -9.59 3.45 7.81
C CYS A 70 -8.15 3.95 8.05
N THR A 71 -7.72 5.02 7.41
CA THR A 71 -6.32 5.47 7.50
C THR A 71 -6.07 6.64 8.46
N THR A 72 -7.09 7.31 8.99
CA THR A 72 -6.88 8.56 9.72
C THR A 72 -7.30 8.60 11.17
N LEU A 73 -7.88 7.52 11.73
CA LEU A 73 -8.50 7.62 13.07
C LEU A 73 -7.68 7.03 14.22
N LEU A 74 -6.49 6.51 14.00
CA LEU A 74 -5.72 5.83 15.05
C LEU A 74 -4.45 6.54 15.52
N ALA A 75 -4.18 7.76 15.11
CA ALA A 75 -3.05 8.50 15.66
C ALA A 75 -3.51 9.47 16.76
N VAL A 76 -3.78 8.96 17.95
CA VAL A 76 -3.65 9.76 19.18
C VAL A 76 -2.15 9.86 19.48
N PRO A 77 -1.52 11.02 19.45
CA PRO A 77 -0.14 11.13 19.86
C PRO A 77 -0.07 11.06 21.38
N ASN A 78 -0.11 9.87 21.92
CA ASN A 78 0.42 9.63 23.24
C ASN A 78 1.80 9.02 23.02
N ALA A 79 2.82 9.77 23.43
CA ALA A 79 4.21 9.40 23.58
C ALA A 79 4.55 8.00 23.04
N GLN A 80 5.16 7.94 21.86
CA GLN A 80 5.79 6.72 21.33
C GLN A 80 4.88 5.48 21.38
N ALA A 81 3.74 5.51 20.73
CA ALA A 81 3.11 4.26 20.33
C ALA A 81 4.00 3.64 19.27
N GLN A 82 5.04 2.93 19.68
CA GLN A 82 5.74 2.02 18.80
C GLN A 82 4.70 1.02 18.30
N ILE A 83 4.55 0.93 17.00
CA ILE A 83 3.80 -0.16 16.41
C ILE A 83 4.46 -1.45 16.90
N LYS A 84 3.69 -2.30 17.55
CA LYS A 84 4.13 -3.61 18.01
C LYS A 84 3.38 -4.66 17.25
N PHE A 85 4.14 -5.49 16.58
CA PHE A 85 3.61 -6.71 16.01
C PHE A 85 3.74 -7.83 17.04
N SER A 86 2.73 -8.68 17.16
CA SER A 86 2.81 -9.93 17.89
C SER A 86 2.54 -11.06 16.92
N GLN A 87 3.37 -12.10 16.99
CA GLN A 87 3.05 -13.32 16.26
C GLN A 87 1.79 -13.92 16.89
N ASP A 88 0.76 -14.06 16.10
CA ASP A 88 -0.49 -14.71 16.47
C ASP A 88 -0.61 -16.06 15.76
N ASN A 89 -1.63 -16.84 16.10
CA ASN A 89 -1.91 -18.08 15.42
C ASN A 89 -2.25 -17.80 13.94
N GLN A 90 -1.85 -18.71 13.07
CA GLN A 90 -2.23 -18.62 11.65
C GLN A 90 -3.76 -18.55 11.53
N PRO A 91 -4.29 -17.66 10.68
CA PRO A 91 -5.70 -17.63 10.36
C PRO A 91 -6.19 -19.01 9.89
N ALA A 92 -7.46 -19.31 10.18
CA ALA A 92 -8.05 -20.56 9.74
C ALA A 92 -7.99 -20.68 8.20
N GLY A 93 -7.78 -21.90 7.71
CA GLY A 93 -7.66 -22.17 6.28
C GLY A 93 -6.24 -22.08 5.71
N LEU A 94 -5.31 -21.38 6.38
CA LEU A 94 -3.93 -21.26 5.89
C LEU A 94 -3.00 -22.37 6.42
N SER A 95 -3.37 -23.10 7.44
CA SER A 95 -2.54 -24.14 8.06
C SER A 95 -2.22 -25.34 7.14
N SER A 96 -3.00 -25.55 6.09
CA SER A 96 -2.79 -26.58 5.08
C SER A 96 -2.18 -26.06 3.77
N LEU A 97 -1.83 -24.79 3.74
CA LEU A 97 -1.28 -24.14 2.56
C LEU A 97 0.17 -24.60 2.38
N THR A 98 0.43 -25.35 1.34
CA THR A 98 1.78 -25.55 0.82
C THR A 98 2.02 -24.51 -0.26
N LEU A 99 2.63 -23.41 0.13
CA LEU A 99 3.06 -22.42 -0.84
C LEU A 99 4.34 -22.90 -1.52
N GLU A 100 4.40 -22.72 -2.82
CA GLU A 100 5.62 -22.96 -3.59
C GLU A 100 6.70 -21.93 -3.22
N ASN A 101 7.95 -22.24 -3.53
CA ASN A 101 9.05 -21.30 -3.30
C ASN A 101 8.80 -19.96 -4.00
N ASN A 102 9.22 -18.88 -3.38
CA ASN A 102 9.07 -17.52 -3.87
C ASN A 102 7.60 -17.03 -4.02
N SER A 103 6.74 -17.47 -3.12
CA SER A 103 5.36 -16.98 -3.09
C SER A 103 5.30 -15.50 -2.68
N VAL A 104 4.49 -14.73 -3.40
CA VAL A 104 4.28 -13.30 -3.15
C VAL A 104 2.81 -13.06 -2.80
N PRO A 105 2.50 -12.76 -1.53
CA PRO A 105 1.14 -12.48 -1.10
C PRO A 105 0.76 -11.02 -1.37
N ALA A 106 -0.51 -10.81 -1.72
CA ALA A 106 -1.18 -9.51 -1.73
C ALA A 106 -2.52 -9.64 -0.99
N LEU A 107 -2.83 -8.66 -0.14
CA LEU A 107 -4.09 -8.60 0.60
C LEU A 107 -4.96 -7.48 0.02
N VAL A 108 -6.22 -7.78 -0.22
CA VAL A 108 -7.18 -6.85 -0.82
C VAL A 108 -8.60 -7.26 -0.45
N ASP A 109 -9.49 -6.32 -0.22
CA ASP A 109 -10.93 -6.56 -0.16
C ASP A 109 -11.46 -6.63 -1.60
N LEU A 110 -11.48 -7.85 -2.16
CA LEU A 110 -11.72 -8.03 -3.60
C LEU A 110 -13.21 -8.07 -3.94
N ASP A 111 -14.07 -8.42 -2.99
CA ASP A 111 -15.52 -8.51 -3.19
C ASP A 111 -16.31 -7.46 -2.40
N ALA A 112 -15.59 -6.50 -1.80
CA ALA A 112 -16.13 -5.36 -1.05
C ALA A 112 -17.07 -5.78 0.10
N ASP A 113 -16.80 -6.92 0.75
CA ASP A 113 -17.55 -7.38 1.90
C ASP A 113 -17.01 -6.79 3.23
N GLY A 114 -15.90 -6.09 3.19
CA GLY A 114 -15.28 -5.34 4.29
C GLY A 114 -14.18 -6.11 4.99
N ASP A 115 -13.77 -7.27 4.50
CA ASP A 115 -12.60 -7.99 4.96
C ASP A 115 -11.60 -8.29 3.83
N LEU A 116 -10.34 -8.52 4.20
CA LEU A 116 -9.28 -8.68 3.22
C LEU A 116 -9.18 -10.14 2.77
N ASP A 117 -9.21 -10.34 1.47
CA ASP A 117 -8.87 -11.58 0.79
C ASP A 117 -7.36 -11.71 0.58
N LEU A 118 -6.90 -12.89 0.21
CA LEU A 118 -5.50 -13.17 -0.05
C LEU A 118 -5.30 -13.70 -1.49
N LEU A 119 -4.48 -12.98 -2.23
CA LEU A 119 -4.00 -13.40 -3.54
C LEU A 119 -2.52 -13.76 -3.42
N VAL A 120 -2.12 -14.94 -3.91
CA VAL A 120 -0.74 -15.41 -3.81
C VAL A 120 -0.21 -15.72 -5.20
N GLY A 121 0.84 -15.00 -5.58
CA GLY A 121 1.66 -15.36 -6.72
C GLY A 121 2.67 -16.44 -6.39
N ASP A 122 3.09 -17.22 -7.37
CA ASP A 122 4.01 -18.32 -7.19
C ASP A 122 5.17 -18.33 -8.20
N TYR A 123 6.09 -19.29 -8.01
CA TYR A 123 7.24 -19.50 -8.88
C TYR A 123 6.86 -19.83 -10.31
N TYR A 124 5.75 -20.51 -10.54
CA TYR A 124 5.31 -20.97 -11.87
C TYR A 124 4.52 -19.90 -12.64
N GLY A 125 4.41 -18.69 -12.08
CA GLY A 125 3.72 -17.57 -12.72
C GLY A 125 2.21 -17.60 -12.58
N THR A 126 1.68 -18.49 -11.73
CA THR A 126 0.24 -18.59 -11.49
C THR A 126 -0.18 -17.78 -10.26
N LEU A 127 -1.48 -17.48 -10.17
CA LEU A 127 -2.07 -16.83 -9.01
C LEU A 127 -3.06 -17.78 -8.34
N THR A 128 -2.96 -17.89 -7.03
CA THR A 128 -3.93 -18.60 -6.20
C THR A 128 -4.71 -17.60 -5.35
N TYR A 129 -6.03 -17.68 -5.42
CA TYR A 129 -6.95 -16.81 -4.67
C TYR A 129 -7.51 -17.56 -3.46
N PHE A 130 -7.57 -16.87 -2.34
CA PHE A 130 -8.19 -17.33 -1.10
C PHE A 130 -9.16 -16.27 -0.63
N GLN A 131 -10.44 -16.59 -0.68
CA GLN A 131 -11.49 -15.73 -0.13
C GLN A 131 -11.46 -15.81 1.38
N ASN A 132 -11.57 -14.65 2.04
CA ASN A 132 -11.83 -14.59 3.46
C ASN A 132 -13.35 -14.81 3.69
N THR A 133 -13.70 -15.91 4.28
CA THR A 133 -15.09 -16.28 4.63
C THR A 133 -15.40 -16.02 6.11
N GLY A 134 -14.49 -15.36 6.80
CA GLY A 134 -14.57 -15.08 8.22
C GLY A 134 -15.07 -13.67 8.52
N SER A 135 -14.20 -12.85 9.06
CA SER A 135 -14.46 -11.43 9.33
C SER A 135 -13.13 -10.67 9.40
N PRO A 136 -13.13 -9.32 9.35
CA PRO A 136 -11.90 -8.51 9.43
C PRO A 136 -11.04 -8.78 10.68
N THR A 137 -11.66 -9.24 11.77
CA THR A 137 -10.96 -9.50 13.04
C THR A 137 -10.76 -10.99 13.36
N GLN A 138 -11.39 -11.87 12.60
CA GLN A 138 -11.26 -13.33 12.69
C GLN A 138 -11.27 -13.94 11.28
N PRO A 139 -10.20 -13.73 10.51
CA PRO A 139 -10.14 -14.19 9.13
C PRO A 139 -10.14 -15.73 9.04
N SER A 140 -10.82 -16.24 8.02
CA SER A 140 -10.89 -17.66 7.69
C SER A 140 -10.82 -17.82 6.17
N PHE A 141 -9.69 -18.26 5.66
CA PHE A 141 -9.44 -18.32 4.23
C PHE A 141 -9.88 -19.66 3.62
N ALA A 142 -10.58 -19.58 2.51
CA ALA A 142 -10.96 -20.70 1.68
C ALA A 142 -10.42 -20.51 0.27
N GLN A 143 -9.71 -21.53 -0.26
CA GLN A 143 -9.24 -21.46 -1.63
C GLN A 143 -10.44 -21.40 -2.59
N GLY A 144 -10.40 -20.42 -3.47
CA GLY A 144 -11.40 -20.14 -4.47
C GLY A 144 -10.81 -20.03 -5.88
N THR A 145 -11.66 -19.68 -6.82
CA THR A 145 -11.24 -19.23 -8.16
C THR A 145 -11.22 -17.73 -8.18
N LEU A 146 -10.22 -17.14 -8.83
CA LEU A 146 -10.20 -15.69 -9.02
C LEU A 146 -11.54 -15.24 -9.64
N PRO A 147 -12.18 -14.19 -9.11
CA PRO A 147 -13.43 -13.69 -9.64
C PRO A 147 -13.35 -13.45 -11.16
N GLY A 148 -14.44 -13.73 -11.87
CA GLY A 148 -14.44 -13.76 -13.35
C GLY A 148 -13.89 -15.06 -13.96
N GLY A 149 -13.37 -15.99 -13.15
CA GLY A 149 -12.90 -17.31 -13.60
C GLY A 149 -11.62 -17.28 -14.44
N LEU A 150 -10.88 -16.17 -14.40
CA LEU A 150 -9.66 -16.00 -15.17
C LEU A 150 -8.50 -16.81 -14.55
N ALA A 151 -7.89 -17.68 -15.34
CA ALA A 151 -6.62 -18.30 -14.98
C ALA A 151 -5.48 -17.42 -15.48
N ILE A 152 -4.68 -16.91 -14.54
CA ILE A 152 -3.55 -16.05 -14.86
C ILE A 152 -2.28 -16.90 -14.83
N ASP A 153 -1.53 -16.83 -15.93
CA ASP A 153 -0.19 -17.37 -16.08
C ASP A 153 0.68 -16.27 -16.72
N VAL A 154 1.71 -15.86 -16.01
CA VAL A 154 2.66 -14.84 -16.45
C VAL A 154 4.06 -15.41 -16.72
N GLY A 155 4.17 -16.74 -16.82
CA GLY A 155 5.43 -17.45 -17.09
C GLY A 155 6.15 -17.86 -15.80
N TYR A 156 6.99 -17.01 -15.23
CA TYR A 156 7.69 -17.28 -13.97
C TYR A 156 7.54 -16.14 -12.97
N HIS A 157 7.42 -16.49 -11.69
CA HIS A 157 7.36 -15.55 -10.56
C HIS A 157 6.28 -14.49 -10.70
N SER A 158 5.02 -14.87 -10.53
CA SER A 158 3.95 -13.91 -10.50
C SER A 158 4.03 -13.00 -9.26
N ILE A 159 3.99 -11.70 -9.49
CA ILE A 159 4.08 -10.67 -8.45
C ILE A 159 2.85 -9.76 -8.58
N PRO A 160 1.76 -10.08 -7.85
CA PRO A 160 0.54 -9.29 -7.92
C PRO A 160 0.64 -7.99 -7.12
N THR A 161 0.08 -6.93 -7.65
CA THR A 161 -0.28 -5.70 -6.95
C THR A 161 -1.67 -5.28 -7.36
N LEU A 162 -2.42 -4.68 -6.44
CA LEU A 162 -3.82 -4.32 -6.66
C LEU A 162 -4.06 -2.88 -6.21
N ALA A 163 -4.76 -2.13 -7.04
CA ALA A 163 -5.23 -0.78 -6.75
C ALA A 163 -6.41 -0.43 -7.66
N ASP A 164 -7.24 0.51 -7.26
CA ASP A 164 -8.20 1.17 -8.15
C ASP A 164 -7.41 2.13 -9.04
N LEU A 165 -6.99 1.64 -10.22
CA LEU A 165 -6.07 2.36 -11.09
C LEU A 165 -6.79 3.38 -11.98
N ASP A 166 -8.06 3.19 -12.28
CA ASP A 166 -8.86 4.11 -13.11
C ASP A 166 -9.93 4.87 -12.33
N SER A 167 -9.92 4.74 -10.99
CA SER A 167 -10.81 5.47 -10.07
C SER A 167 -12.29 5.27 -10.35
N ASP A 168 -12.66 4.10 -10.82
CA ASP A 168 -14.06 3.73 -11.01
C ASP A 168 -14.69 3.14 -9.73
N GLY A 169 -13.88 2.87 -8.71
CA GLY A 169 -14.25 2.46 -7.37
C GLY A 169 -14.11 0.97 -7.13
N ASP A 170 -13.64 0.20 -8.11
CA ASP A 170 -13.28 -1.19 -7.94
C ASP A 170 -11.77 -1.43 -8.21
N VAL A 171 -11.26 -2.53 -7.67
CA VAL A 171 -9.81 -2.77 -7.61
C VAL A 171 -9.37 -3.52 -8.87
N ASP A 172 -8.36 -2.99 -9.54
CA ASP A 172 -7.67 -3.61 -10.66
C ASP A 172 -6.50 -4.49 -10.19
N LEU A 173 -6.02 -5.34 -11.07
CA LEU A 173 -4.90 -6.22 -10.81
C LEU A 173 -3.77 -6.00 -11.84
N MET A 174 -2.58 -5.73 -11.35
CA MET A 174 -1.36 -5.76 -12.15
C MET A 174 -0.47 -6.90 -11.67
N VAL A 175 0.05 -7.70 -12.60
CA VAL A 175 0.90 -8.83 -12.29
C VAL A 175 2.23 -8.68 -13.03
N GLY A 176 3.30 -8.59 -12.27
CA GLY A 176 4.64 -8.65 -12.80
C GLY A 176 5.16 -10.08 -12.94
N ASN A 177 6.25 -10.23 -13.68
CA ASN A 177 6.93 -11.51 -13.88
C ASN A 177 8.45 -11.36 -13.96
N HIS A 178 9.15 -12.51 -14.07
CA HIS A 178 10.60 -12.56 -14.14
C HIS A 178 11.14 -12.97 -15.53
N ASP A 179 10.29 -13.16 -16.51
CA ASP A 179 10.67 -13.77 -17.82
C ASP A 179 10.88 -12.75 -18.95
N GLY A 180 10.91 -11.46 -18.64
CA GLY A 180 11.16 -10.41 -19.64
C GLY A 180 9.92 -9.97 -20.41
N GLU A 181 8.76 -10.47 -20.09
CA GLU A 181 7.50 -9.86 -20.50
C GLU A 181 7.14 -8.76 -19.50
N ASN A 182 6.57 -7.67 -20.00
CA ASN A 182 6.10 -6.56 -19.19
C ASN A 182 4.95 -6.99 -18.29
N PHE A 183 4.49 -6.08 -17.45
CA PHE A 183 3.31 -6.30 -16.61
C PHE A 183 2.11 -6.80 -17.42
N LYS A 184 1.38 -7.74 -16.82
CA LYS A 184 0.02 -8.04 -17.25
C LYS A 184 -0.92 -7.17 -16.45
N TYR A 185 -1.64 -6.27 -17.10
CA TYR A 185 -2.68 -5.46 -16.48
C TYR A 185 -4.05 -6.03 -16.77
N LEU A 186 -4.82 -6.19 -15.73
CA LEU A 186 -6.13 -6.80 -15.74
C LEU A 186 -7.09 -5.80 -15.09
N GLN A 187 -7.81 -5.06 -15.93
CA GLN A 187 -8.82 -4.11 -15.53
C GLN A 187 -10.03 -4.86 -14.98
N ASN A 188 -10.54 -4.42 -13.85
CA ASN A 188 -11.81 -4.88 -13.34
C ASN A 188 -12.94 -4.18 -14.09
N THR A 189 -13.62 -4.91 -14.95
CA THR A 189 -14.77 -4.43 -15.74
C THR A 189 -16.11 -4.87 -15.13
N GLY A 190 -16.06 -5.43 -13.95
CA GLY A 190 -17.23 -5.91 -13.21
C GLY A 190 -17.82 -4.82 -12.29
N THR A 191 -17.87 -5.14 -11.03
CA THR A 191 -18.28 -4.21 -9.95
C THR A 191 -17.46 -4.54 -8.70
N THR A 192 -17.42 -3.61 -7.74
CA THR A 192 -16.75 -3.82 -6.43
C THR A 192 -17.12 -5.13 -5.74
N THR A 193 -18.37 -5.59 -5.87
CA THR A 193 -18.86 -6.81 -5.22
C THR A 193 -18.90 -8.04 -6.14
N GLN A 194 -18.69 -7.87 -7.41
CA GLN A 194 -18.63 -8.92 -8.42
C GLN A 194 -17.54 -8.58 -9.45
N PRO A 195 -16.27 -8.66 -9.05
CA PRO A 195 -15.17 -8.32 -9.94
C PRO A 195 -15.11 -9.26 -11.15
N SER A 196 -14.71 -8.71 -12.29
CA SER A 196 -14.52 -9.44 -13.55
C SER A 196 -13.34 -8.84 -14.29
N PHE A 197 -12.22 -9.54 -14.27
CA PHE A 197 -10.98 -9.05 -14.84
C PHE A 197 -10.89 -9.27 -16.34
N THR A 198 -10.47 -8.24 -17.06
CA THR A 198 -10.22 -8.27 -18.51
C THR A 198 -8.81 -7.74 -18.77
N GLU A 199 -8.03 -8.49 -19.55
CA GLU A 199 -6.68 -8.05 -19.93
C GLU A 199 -6.75 -6.75 -20.73
N SER A 200 -5.98 -5.76 -20.32
CA SER A 200 -5.97 -4.40 -20.86
C SER A 200 -4.53 -3.86 -20.93
N THR A 201 -4.37 -2.68 -21.49
CA THR A 201 -3.08 -2.00 -21.59
C THR A 201 -3.13 -0.67 -20.86
N VAL A 202 -2.03 -0.32 -20.21
CA VAL A 202 -1.89 1.00 -19.57
C VAL A 202 -1.00 1.87 -20.43
N PRO A 203 -1.45 3.06 -20.88
CA PRO A 203 -0.64 3.96 -21.67
C PRO A 203 0.66 4.35 -20.97
N GLY A 204 1.77 4.37 -21.72
CA GLY A 204 3.09 4.75 -21.19
C GLY A 204 3.93 3.62 -20.61
N LEU A 205 3.33 2.48 -20.23
CA LEU A 205 4.06 1.30 -19.77
C LEU A 205 4.53 0.44 -20.95
N THR A 206 5.58 0.89 -21.64
CA THR A 206 6.08 0.22 -22.86
C THR A 206 7.51 -0.31 -22.70
N ALA A 207 8.14 -0.09 -21.56
CA ALA A 207 9.52 -0.51 -21.34
C ALA A 207 9.60 -2.02 -21.12
N ASP A 208 10.51 -2.68 -21.82
CA ASP A 208 10.93 -4.04 -21.51
C ASP A 208 11.83 -3.98 -20.25
N LEU A 209 11.25 -4.27 -19.11
CA LEU A 209 11.96 -4.23 -17.83
C LEU A 209 12.70 -5.54 -17.53
N GLY A 210 12.32 -6.61 -18.24
CA GLY A 210 12.89 -7.95 -18.10
C GLY A 210 12.60 -8.64 -16.75
N ILE A 211 12.44 -7.87 -15.69
CA ILE A 211 11.91 -8.27 -14.39
C ILE A 211 10.91 -7.21 -14.00
N ALA A 212 9.71 -7.59 -13.70
CA ALA A 212 8.69 -6.66 -13.29
C ALA A 212 8.20 -7.01 -11.88
N SER A 213 8.46 -6.13 -10.94
CA SER A 213 8.00 -6.23 -9.53
C SER A 213 7.13 -5.02 -9.22
N PRO A 214 5.90 -4.97 -9.74
CA PRO A 214 5.08 -3.78 -9.64
C PRO A 214 4.61 -3.52 -8.21
N SER A 215 4.60 -2.25 -7.82
CA SER A 215 3.88 -1.75 -6.68
C SER A 215 3.18 -0.45 -7.07
N LEU A 216 1.87 -0.43 -6.94
CA LEU A 216 1.04 0.75 -7.20
C LEU A 216 0.90 1.53 -5.89
N VAL A 217 1.24 2.82 -5.94
CA VAL A 217 1.23 3.71 -4.77
C VAL A 217 1.16 5.16 -5.23
N ASP A 218 0.32 5.98 -4.60
CA ASP A 218 0.33 7.45 -4.79
C ASP A 218 1.56 8.01 -4.07
N LEU A 219 2.68 8.09 -4.78
CA LEU A 219 3.97 8.39 -4.16
C LEU A 219 4.26 9.88 -4.07
N ASP A 220 3.65 10.69 -4.90
CA ASP A 220 3.79 12.15 -4.87
C ASP A 220 2.57 12.89 -4.30
N ALA A 221 1.56 12.12 -3.86
CA ALA A 221 0.35 12.59 -3.20
C ALA A 221 -0.48 13.55 -4.07
N ASP A 222 -0.53 13.30 -5.36
CA ASP A 222 -1.38 14.05 -6.30
C ASP A 222 -2.79 13.45 -6.42
N GLY A 223 -2.99 12.23 -5.95
CA GLY A 223 -4.29 11.56 -5.80
C GLY A 223 -4.53 10.46 -6.83
N ASP A 224 -3.56 10.16 -7.67
CA ASP A 224 -3.59 8.99 -8.54
C ASP A 224 -2.44 8.00 -8.24
N GLN A 225 -2.54 6.80 -8.78
CA GLN A 225 -1.58 5.73 -8.47
C GLN A 225 -0.39 5.78 -9.40
N ASP A 226 0.80 5.91 -8.84
CA ASP A 226 2.07 5.73 -9.54
C ASP A 226 2.50 4.27 -9.57
N LEU A 227 3.53 3.97 -10.35
CA LEU A 227 4.13 2.64 -10.39
C LEU A 227 5.60 2.68 -10.04
N ILE A 228 5.98 1.96 -9.01
CA ILE A 228 7.37 1.61 -8.73
C ILE A 228 7.60 0.14 -9.07
N THR A 229 8.75 -0.17 -9.65
CA THR A 229 9.12 -1.54 -10.04
C THR A 229 10.64 -1.73 -10.03
N LEU A 230 11.10 -2.95 -10.33
CA LEU A 230 12.51 -3.27 -10.55
C LEU A 230 12.76 -3.60 -12.03
N ASN A 231 13.97 -3.29 -12.51
CA ASN A 231 14.46 -3.72 -13.82
C ASN A 231 15.32 -4.99 -13.74
N GLN A 232 15.84 -5.47 -14.86
CA GLN A 232 16.73 -6.66 -14.94
C GLN A 232 18.00 -6.56 -14.10
N GLN A 233 18.44 -5.35 -13.79
CA GLN A 233 19.60 -5.09 -12.94
C GLN A 233 19.24 -5.01 -11.45
N TYR A 234 17.96 -5.28 -11.11
CA TYR A 234 17.39 -5.11 -9.76
C TYR A 234 17.46 -3.67 -9.26
N GLU A 235 17.42 -2.69 -10.15
CA GLU A 235 17.36 -1.28 -9.83
C GLU A 235 15.91 -0.81 -9.84
N PHE A 236 15.58 0.12 -8.96
CA PHE A 236 14.27 0.74 -8.94
C PHE A 236 14.01 1.56 -10.20
N VAL A 237 12.81 1.44 -10.72
CA VAL A 237 12.27 2.27 -11.79
C VAL A 237 10.96 2.87 -11.32
N TYR A 238 10.82 4.17 -11.47
CA TYR A 238 9.63 4.91 -11.10
C TYR A 238 8.93 5.42 -12.35
N TYR A 239 7.66 5.13 -12.46
CA TYR A 239 6.76 5.68 -13.46
C TYR A 239 5.73 6.55 -12.76
N GLU A 240 5.78 7.84 -13.04
CA GLU A 240 4.82 8.82 -12.60
C GLU A 240 3.55 8.73 -13.46
N ASN A 241 2.40 8.70 -12.83
CA ASN A 241 1.13 8.78 -13.54
C ASN A 241 0.81 10.25 -13.82
N ILE A 242 1.06 10.68 -15.04
CA ILE A 242 0.80 12.04 -15.52
C ILE A 242 -0.59 12.20 -16.15
N GLY A 243 -1.40 11.17 -16.06
CA GLY A 243 -2.75 11.15 -16.59
C GLY A 243 -3.76 11.82 -15.66
N THR A 244 -4.78 11.10 -15.35
CA THR A 244 -5.77 11.45 -14.33
C THR A 244 -6.13 10.16 -13.61
N ALA A 245 -6.64 10.28 -12.41
CA ALA A 245 -7.07 9.12 -11.63
C ALA A 245 -8.04 8.17 -12.37
N SER A 246 -8.78 8.65 -13.37
CA SER A 246 -9.68 7.82 -14.21
C SER A 246 -9.15 7.49 -15.60
N GLN A 247 -8.00 8.00 -15.98
CA GLN A 247 -7.33 7.72 -17.24
C GLN A 247 -5.82 7.74 -17.01
N PRO A 248 -5.26 6.68 -16.42
CA PRO A 248 -3.85 6.62 -16.08
C PRO A 248 -2.99 6.66 -17.36
N SER A 249 -1.87 7.37 -17.28
CA SER A 249 -0.88 7.48 -18.34
C SER A 249 0.50 7.65 -17.72
N PHE A 250 1.30 6.62 -17.81
CA PHE A 250 2.59 6.58 -17.15
C PHE A 250 3.72 7.18 -17.99
N THR A 251 4.64 7.85 -17.33
CA THR A 251 5.90 8.28 -17.92
C THR A 251 7.05 7.96 -16.97
N LEU A 252 8.25 7.75 -17.52
CA LEU A 252 9.42 7.53 -16.67
C LEU A 252 9.69 8.79 -15.85
N GLY A 253 9.52 8.68 -14.55
CA GLY A 253 9.72 9.76 -13.59
C GLY A 253 11.12 9.82 -13.03
N THR A 254 11.37 10.80 -12.17
CA THR A 254 12.61 10.90 -11.41
C THR A 254 12.53 10.04 -10.16
N LEU A 255 13.42 9.07 -10.04
CA LEU A 255 13.42 8.17 -8.88
C LEU A 255 13.55 8.95 -7.56
N PRO A 256 12.68 8.70 -6.58
CA PRO A 256 12.79 9.32 -5.25
C PRO A 256 14.15 9.15 -4.60
N SER A 257 14.56 10.17 -3.84
CA SER A 257 15.85 10.19 -3.16
C SER A 257 16.00 8.98 -2.21
N GLY A 258 17.19 8.39 -2.19
CA GLY A 258 17.53 7.24 -1.34
C GLY A 258 17.32 5.89 -2.02
N LEU A 259 16.34 5.73 -2.91
CA LEU A 259 16.05 4.44 -3.54
C LEU A 259 17.20 3.93 -4.42
N SER A 260 17.88 4.81 -5.14
CA SER A 260 19.05 4.44 -5.96
C SER A 260 20.25 3.88 -5.19
N SER A 261 20.27 4.06 -3.87
CA SER A 261 21.34 3.53 -2.99
C SER A 261 21.02 2.15 -2.42
N ILE A 262 19.82 1.65 -2.61
CA ILE A 262 19.38 0.35 -2.10
C ILE A 262 19.87 -0.73 -3.05
N MET A 263 20.66 -1.66 -2.51
CA MET A 263 21.20 -2.79 -3.27
C MET A 263 20.27 -3.98 -3.16
N ILE A 264 19.62 -4.32 -4.25
CA ILE A 264 18.79 -5.54 -4.38
C ILE A 264 19.51 -6.50 -5.30
N ASP A 265 19.54 -7.77 -4.99
CA ASP A 265 20.16 -8.80 -5.81
C ASP A 265 19.17 -9.93 -6.16
N TRP A 266 19.66 -10.91 -6.92
CA TRP A 266 18.84 -12.03 -7.37
C TRP A 266 18.31 -12.92 -6.23
N SER A 267 18.95 -12.92 -5.06
CA SER A 267 18.54 -13.72 -3.89
C SER A 267 17.51 -13.01 -3.01
N SER A 268 17.28 -11.72 -3.25
CA SER A 268 16.29 -10.93 -2.53
C SER A 268 14.87 -11.22 -3.03
N SER A 269 13.87 -11.06 -2.17
CA SER A 269 12.47 -11.04 -2.63
C SER A 269 12.27 -9.84 -3.54
N LYS A 270 11.49 -10.03 -4.61
CA LYS A 270 11.16 -8.96 -5.55
C LYS A 270 9.90 -8.20 -5.16
N ALA A 271 9.19 -8.64 -4.11
CA ALA A 271 8.01 -7.93 -3.64
C ALA A 271 8.42 -6.60 -3.00
N LEU A 272 7.84 -5.53 -3.51
CA LEU A 272 7.90 -4.18 -2.94
C LEU A 272 6.60 -3.94 -2.17
N SER A 273 6.69 -3.39 -0.97
CA SER A 273 5.51 -3.05 -0.19
C SER A 273 5.63 -1.64 0.38
N PHE A 274 4.65 -0.81 0.08
CA PHE A 274 4.56 0.55 0.58
C PHE A 274 3.40 0.69 1.56
N SER A 275 3.64 1.35 2.68
CA SER A 275 2.63 1.63 3.71
C SER A 275 3.06 2.82 4.56
N ASP A 276 2.10 3.64 5.01
CA ASP A 276 2.34 4.67 6.04
C ASP A 276 2.45 3.97 7.40
N LEU A 277 3.66 3.50 7.74
CA LEU A 277 3.85 2.68 8.93
C LEU A 277 3.95 3.50 10.21
N ASP A 278 4.53 4.68 10.14
CA ASP A 278 4.69 5.53 11.31
C ASP A 278 3.54 6.54 11.51
N GLY A 279 2.57 6.54 10.59
CA GLY A 279 1.35 7.34 10.66
C GLY A 279 1.61 8.82 10.41
N ASP A 280 2.64 9.16 9.65
CA ASP A 280 2.99 10.55 9.37
C ASP A 280 2.38 11.08 8.06
N GLY A 281 1.76 10.20 7.27
CA GLY A 281 0.95 10.50 6.08
C GLY A 281 1.71 10.42 4.78
N ASP A 282 2.90 9.84 4.77
CA ASP A 282 3.63 9.45 3.58
C ASP A 282 3.98 7.95 3.61
N PHE A 283 4.21 7.36 2.43
CA PHE A 283 4.42 5.93 2.33
C PHE A 283 5.87 5.57 2.57
N ASP A 284 6.10 4.59 3.44
CA ASP A 284 7.37 3.95 3.72
C ASP A 284 7.55 2.69 2.87
N LEU A 285 8.78 2.22 2.73
CA LEU A 285 9.12 1.05 1.92
C LEU A 285 9.59 -0.12 2.77
N TRP A 286 9.02 -1.29 2.51
CA TRP A 286 9.44 -2.57 3.02
C TRP A 286 10.02 -3.44 1.92
N LEU A 287 11.12 -4.10 2.25
CA LEU A 287 11.80 -5.03 1.35
C LEU A 287 12.24 -6.28 2.12
N ASN A 288 12.30 -7.39 1.43
CA ASN A 288 13.06 -8.55 1.89
C ASN A 288 14.36 -8.63 1.10
N ILE A 289 15.49 -8.37 1.75
CA ILE A 289 16.83 -8.44 1.16
C ILE A 289 17.56 -9.63 1.77
N VAL A 290 17.86 -10.65 0.97
CA VAL A 290 18.58 -11.87 1.39
C VAL A 290 17.95 -12.54 2.62
N GLY A 291 16.63 -12.60 2.66
CA GLY A 291 15.88 -13.21 3.76
C GLY A 291 15.72 -12.32 5.00
N GLU A 292 16.23 -11.10 4.98
CA GLU A 292 16.04 -10.13 6.05
C GLU A 292 15.01 -9.08 5.65
N LEU A 293 14.05 -8.83 6.53
CA LEU A 293 13.08 -7.75 6.33
C LEU A 293 13.76 -6.41 6.64
N VAL A 294 13.80 -5.52 5.66
CA VAL A 294 14.43 -4.21 5.75
C VAL A 294 13.36 -3.13 5.61
N TYR A 295 13.48 -2.09 6.41
CA TYR A 295 12.58 -0.95 6.45
C TYR A 295 13.29 0.33 6.04
N TYR A 296 12.68 1.07 5.14
CA TYR A 296 13.12 2.40 4.73
C TYR A 296 12.01 3.40 5.03
N GLU A 297 12.29 4.29 5.96
CA GLU A 297 11.38 5.38 6.34
C GLU A 297 11.44 6.49 5.29
N ASN A 298 10.30 6.98 4.87
CA ASN A 298 10.19 8.18 4.06
C ASN A 298 10.30 9.41 4.96
N ILE A 299 11.47 10.03 5.00
CA ILE A 299 11.76 11.23 5.77
C ILE A 299 11.52 12.53 4.99
N GLY A 300 10.99 12.41 3.78
CA GLY A 300 10.72 13.50 2.87
C GLY A 300 9.43 14.25 3.18
N THR A 301 8.65 14.39 2.16
CA THR A 301 7.27 14.91 2.21
C THR A 301 6.42 14.07 1.27
N PRO A 302 5.09 14.05 1.42
CA PRO A 302 4.23 13.28 0.52
C PRO A 302 4.45 13.59 -0.97
N THR A 303 4.81 14.82 -1.33
CA THR A 303 5.08 15.23 -2.73
C THR A 303 6.56 15.22 -3.12
N GLN A 304 7.46 14.92 -2.21
CA GLN A 304 8.91 14.80 -2.45
C GLN A 304 9.47 13.72 -1.52
N PRO A 305 9.21 12.46 -1.81
CA PRO A 305 9.65 11.34 -0.97
C PRO A 305 11.17 11.21 -0.94
N SER A 306 11.70 10.83 0.22
CA SER A 306 13.12 10.63 0.46
C SER A 306 13.34 9.49 1.45
N PHE A 307 13.82 8.37 0.99
CA PHE A 307 13.94 7.14 1.76
C PHE A 307 15.27 7.02 2.47
N THR A 308 15.23 6.57 3.72
CA THR A 308 16.43 6.26 4.51
C THR A 308 16.23 4.96 5.27
N SER A 309 17.31 4.17 5.42
CA SER A 309 17.24 2.94 6.21
C SER A 309 16.89 3.26 7.66
N ALA A 310 15.92 2.56 8.20
CA ALA A 310 15.46 2.71 9.56
C ALA A 310 15.34 1.35 10.27
N SER A 311 15.17 1.38 11.59
CA SER A 311 15.03 0.15 12.36
C SER A 311 13.65 -0.45 12.15
N VAL A 312 13.60 -1.74 11.88
CA VAL A 312 12.34 -2.50 11.83
C VAL A 312 11.59 -2.34 13.16
N PRO A 313 10.30 -2.00 13.13
CA PRO A 313 9.51 -1.85 14.35
C PRO A 313 9.52 -3.08 15.24
N SER A 314 9.45 -2.85 16.56
CA SER A 314 9.51 -3.92 17.55
C SER A 314 8.34 -4.91 17.40
N GLY A 315 8.65 -6.21 17.49
CA GLY A 315 7.65 -7.29 17.39
C GLY A 315 7.65 -8.01 16.05
N ILE A 316 8.30 -7.44 15.03
CA ILE A 316 8.67 -8.18 13.83
C ILE A 316 9.99 -8.85 14.16
N SER A 317 9.97 -10.11 14.61
CA SER A 317 11.18 -10.88 14.82
C SER A 317 11.65 -11.47 13.50
N GLU A 318 12.94 -11.35 13.22
CA GLU A 318 13.58 -12.15 12.18
C GLU A 318 13.30 -13.62 12.45
N GLN A 319 12.48 -14.25 11.63
CA GLN A 319 12.39 -15.69 11.60
C GLN A 319 13.64 -16.19 10.88
N LYS A 320 14.74 -16.38 11.60
CA LYS A 320 15.85 -17.18 11.08
C LYS A 320 15.35 -18.60 11.00
N GLU A 321 14.95 -19.04 9.82
CA GLU A 321 14.80 -20.45 9.56
C GLU A 321 16.16 -21.11 9.84
N ASN A 322 16.19 -21.98 10.84
CA ASN A 322 17.31 -22.87 11.04
C ASN A 322 17.28 -23.89 9.87
N LEU A 323 18.00 -23.61 8.82
CA LEU A 323 18.34 -24.56 7.76
C LEU A 323 19.31 -25.61 8.32
#